data_31806c31565307af513696c79294828c
#
_entry.id   31806c31565307af513696c79294828c
#
_cell.length_a   1.000
_cell.length_b   1.000
_cell.length_c   1.000
_cell.angle_alpha   90.00
_cell.angle_beta   90.00
_cell.angle_gamma   90.00
#
_symmetry.space_group_name_H-M   'P 1'
#
loop_
_entity.id
_entity.type
_entity.pdbx_description
1 polymer ?
#
loop_
_entity_poly.entity_id
_entity_poly.type
_entity_poly.pdbx_seq_one_letter_code
_entity_poly.pdbx_strand_id
1 'polypeptide(L)'
;MKTSLCLAAGISICLLTGTAMADGKATYDSACGVCHTAGVAGAPILGDQAAWAERIAQGNDVLFKHVLEGYQGKAGYMPPKGGFMHLSDDDVKAALEYMVQNSQ
;
A
#
# COMPACT_ATOMS: atom_id res chain seq x y z
N MET A 1 -52.53 15.00 40.64
CA MET A 1 -51.95 15.59 39.41
C MET A 1 -50.64 14.87 39.13
N LYS A 2 -50.62 14.00 38.14
CA LYS A 2 -49.42 13.30 37.75
C LYS A 2 -48.80 14.00 36.55
N THR A 3 -47.66 14.64 36.74
CA THR A 3 -46.85 15.22 35.66
C THR A 3 -46.01 14.12 35.09
N SER A 4 -46.35 13.67 33.89
CA SER A 4 -45.53 12.73 33.09
C SER A 4 -44.34 13.51 32.54
N LEU A 5 -43.14 13.17 33.03
CA LEU A 5 -41.88 13.64 32.46
C LEU A 5 -41.53 12.76 31.27
N CYS A 6 -41.74 13.27 30.06
CA CYS A 6 -41.23 12.59 28.83
C CYS A 6 -39.72 12.78 28.77
N LEU A 7 -38.97 11.70 29.06
CA LEU A 7 -37.54 11.63 28.75
C LEU A 7 -37.39 11.43 27.25
N ALA A 8 -37.01 12.50 26.53
CA ALA A 8 -36.57 12.38 25.16
C ALA A 8 -35.16 11.78 25.19
N ALA A 9 -35.04 10.49 24.86
CA ALA A 9 -33.75 9.86 24.60
C ALA A 9 -33.22 10.38 23.28
N GLY A 10 -32.27 11.31 23.34
CA GLY A 10 -31.54 11.76 22.16
C GLY A 10 -30.64 10.63 21.66
N ILE A 11 -30.95 10.03 20.51
CA ILE A 11 -30.06 9.11 19.81
C ILE A 11 -28.96 9.94 19.20
N SER A 12 -27.79 9.96 19.84
CA SER A 12 -26.58 10.54 19.26
C SER A 12 -26.06 9.59 18.19
N ILE A 13 -26.35 9.90 16.92
CA ILE A 13 -25.76 9.18 15.78
C ILE A 13 -24.33 9.67 15.65
N CYS A 14 -23.36 8.92 16.17
CA CYS A 14 -21.94 9.08 15.85
C CYS A 14 -21.74 8.69 14.38
N LEU A 15 -21.69 9.69 13.50
CA LEU A 15 -21.18 9.53 12.15
C LEU A 15 -19.68 9.26 12.24
N LEU A 16 -19.30 7.99 12.22
CA LEU A 16 -17.92 7.58 12.00
C LEU A 16 -17.57 7.88 10.56
N THR A 17 -17.02 9.08 10.31
CA THR A 17 -16.36 9.36 9.04
C THR A 17 -15.06 8.58 9.02
N GLY A 18 -15.10 7.31 8.56
CA GLY A 18 -13.93 6.54 8.27
C GLY A 18 -13.23 7.17 7.06
N THR A 19 -12.01 7.69 7.26
CA THR A 19 -11.14 7.99 6.14
C THR A 19 -10.85 6.69 5.41
N ALA A 20 -11.21 6.61 4.11
CA ALA A 20 -10.85 5.49 3.29
C ALA A 20 -9.32 5.43 3.22
N MET A 21 -8.71 4.39 3.81
CA MET A 21 -7.29 4.11 3.66
C MET A 21 -7.06 3.35 2.36
N ALA A 22 -5.96 3.68 1.65
CA ALA A 22 -5.55 2.94 0.48
C ALA A 22 -5.32 1.46 0.86
N ASP A 23 -5.84 0.54 0.05
CA ASP A 23 -5.67 -0.89 0.23
C ASP A 23 -4.41 -1.36 -0.53
N GLY A 24 -3.31 -1.50 0.20
CA GLY A 24 -2.02 -1.89 -0.36
C GLY A 24 -2.03 -3.27 -0.99
N LYS A 25 -2.74 -4.23 -0.40
CA LYS A 25 -2.87 -5.57 -0.97
C LYS A 25 -3.65 -5.54 -2.28
N ALA A 26 -4.76 -4.83 -2.35
CA ALA A 26 -5.54 -4.73 -3.57
C ALA A 26 -4.76 -4.07 -4.71
N THR A 27 -4.01 -3.02 -4.43
CA THR A 27 -3.13 -2.38 -5.41
C THR A 27 -2.00 -3.31 -5.83
N TYR A 28 -1.39 -4.03 -4.89
CA TYR A 28 -0.40 -5.06 -5.22
C TYR A 28 -0.98 -6.10 -6.16
N ASP A 29 -2.13 -6.66 -5.83
CA ASP A 29 -2.77 -7.73 -6.61
C ASP A 29 -3.11 -7.28 -8.04
N SER A 30 -3.52 -6.02 -8.21
CA SER A 30 -3.94 -5.49 -9.52
C SER A 30 -2.79 -4.94 -10.37
N ALA A 31 -1.67 -4.58 -9.79
CA ALA A 31 -0.59 -3.89 -10.50
C ALA A 31 0.79 -4.49 -10.21
N CYS A 32 1.28 -4.42 -8.99
CA CYS A 32 2.66 -4.79 -8.63
C CYS A 32 2.92 -6.29 -8.82
N GLY A 33 1.92 -7.12 -8.52
CA GLY A 33 2.02 -8.58 -8.62
C GLY A 33 2.30 -9.10 -10.01
N VAL A 34 2.04 -8.32 -11.06
CA VAL A 34 2.37 -8.71 -12.44
C VAL A 34 3.85 -9.09 -12.58
N CYS A 35 4.74 -8.37 -11.90
CA CYS A 35 6.17 -8.64 -11.91
C CYS A 35 6.67 -9.26 -10.60
N HIS A 36 6.16 -8.82 -9.47
CA HIS A 36 6.69 -9.18 -8.15
C HIS A 36 6.18 -10.52 -7.59
N THR A 37 5.23 -11.16 -8.24
CA THR A 37 4.76 -12.51 -7.85
C THR A 37 5.71 -13.59 -8.35
N ALA A 38 6.15 -13.50 -9.60
CA ALA A 38 6.98 -14.52 -10.27
C ALA A 38 8.42 -14.09 -10.52
N GLY A 39 8.78 -12.84 -10.25
CA GLY A 39 10.13 -12.31 -10.49
C GLY A 39 10.37 -11.94 -11.96
N VAL A 40 9.36 -11.41 -12.63
CA VAL A 40 9.47 -10.98 -14.03
C VAL A 40 10.52 -9.86 -14.13
N ALA A 41 11.39 -9.95 -15.14
CA ALA A 41 12.45 -8.98 -15.43
C ALA A 41 13.38 -8.67 -14.24
N GLY A 42 13.58 -9.65 -13.36
CA GLY A 42 14.44 -9.51 -12.18
C GLY A 42 13.79 -8.81 -10.99
N ALA A 43 12.47 -8.62 -11.00
CA ALA A 43 11.75 -8.04 -9.87
C ALA A 43 11.91 -8.91 -8.61
N PRO A 44 12.21 -8.34 -7.44
CA PRO A 44 12.27 -9.12 -6.22
C PRO A 44 10.90 -9.69 -5.87
N ILE A 45 10.85 -10.99 -5.68
CA ILE A 45 9.61 -11.72 -5.42
C ILE A 45 9.08 -11.36 -4.04
N LEU A 46 7.78 -11.08 -3.93
CA LEU A 46 7.10 -10.85 -2.64
C LEU A 46 7.36 -12.02 -1.70
N GLY A 47 7.81 -11.71 -0.48
CA GLY A 47 8.10 -12.71 0.54
C GLY A 47 9.52 -13.27 0.50
N ASP A 48 10.31 -12.97 -0.52
CA ASP A 48 11.72 -13.37 -0.58
C ASP A 48 12.56 -12.45 0.32
N GLN A 49 12.73 -12.85 1.57
CA GLN A 49 13.42 -12.05 2.58
C GLN A 49 14.84 -11.71 2.18
N ALA A 50 15.57 -12.64 1.57
CA ALA A 50 16.95 -12.43 1.15
C ALA A 50 17.06 -11.37 0.05
N ALA A 51 16.16 -11.41 -0.93
CA ALA A 51 16.13 -10.43 -2.01
C ALA A 51 15.70 -9.04 -1.51
N TRP A 52 14.88 -8.97 -0.48
CA TRP A 52 14.35 -7.71 0.06
C TRP A 52 15.22 -7.08 1.14
N ALA A 53 16.08 -7.84 1.83
CA ALA A 53 16.81 -7.35 2.99
C ALA A 53 17.62 -6.06 2.72
N GLU A 54 18.44 -6.06 1.67
CA GLU A 54 19.24 -4.88 1.32
C GLU A 54 18.37 -3.71 0.82
N ARG A 55 17.27 -4.01 0.14
CA ARG A 55 16.32 -3.00 -0.33
C ARG A 55 15.63 -2.32 0.85
N ILE A 56 15.10 -3.10 1.78
CA ILE A 56 14.43 -2.60 3.00
C ILE A 56 15.39 -1.78 3.87
N ALA A 57 16.66 -2.17 3.93
CA ALA A 57 17.68 -1.45 4.69
C ALA A 57 17.90 0.00 4.21
N GLN A 58 17.57 0.33 2.98
CA GLN A 58 17.65 1.69 2.45
C GLN A 58 16.58 2.64 3.04
N GLY A 59 15.50 2.07 3.59
CA GLY A 59 14.35 2.82 4.11
C GLY A 59 13.24 3.02 3.09
N ASN A 60 12.02 3.15 3.60
CA ASN A 60 10.82 3.26 2.74
C ASN A 60 10.82 4.50 1.86
N ASP A 61 11.41 5.61 2.30
CA ASP A 61 11.47 6.85 1.51
C ASP A 61 12.27 6.64 0.22
N VAL A 62 13.38 5.92 0.28
CA VAL A 62 14.19 5.57 -0.89
C VAL A 62 13.40 4.63 -1.82
N LEU A 63 12.79 3.61 -1.26
CA LEU A 63 11.99 2.66 -2.02
C LEU A 63 10.78 3.34 -2.69
N PHE A 64 10.12 4.23 -1.98
CA PHE A 64 9.00 4.99 -2.51
C PHE A 64 9.42 5.88 -3.69
N LYS A 65 10.55 6.58 -3.56
CA LYS A 65 11.12 7.35 -4.67
C LYS A 65 11.38 6.46 -5.89
N HIS A 66 11.98 5.28 -5.68
CA HIS A 66 12.26 4.34 -6.76
C HIS A 66 10.99 3.87 -7.48
N VAL A 67 9.93 3.55 -6.74
CA VAL A 67 8.69 3.08 -7.37
C VAL A 67 7.93 4.20 -8.08
N LEU A 68 8.03 5.43 -7.61
CA LEU A 68 7.38 6.58 -8.26
C LEU A 68 8.11 7.02 -9.52
N GLU A 69 9.43 7.08 -9.47
CA GLU A 69 10.28 7.64 -10.55
C GLU A 69 10.80 6.56 -11.51
N GLY A 70 10.67 5.29 -11.14
CA GLY A 70 11.35 4.20 -11.82
C GLY A 70 12.78 4.02 -11.31
N TYR A 71 13.31 2.82 -11.49
CA TYR A 71 14.62 2.48 -10.97
C TYR A 71 15.33 1.44 -11.85
N GLN A 72 16.55 1.79 -12.28
CA GLN A 72 17.45 0.85 -12.92
C GLN A 72 18.38 0.26 -11.86
N GLY A 73 18.14 -0.99 -11.50
CA GLY A 73 18.98 -1.75 -10.57
C GLY A 73 19.92 -2.71 -11.27
N LYS A 74 20.67 -3.48 -10.49
CA LYS A 74 21.54 -4.55 -10.99
C LYS A 74 20.76 -5.73 -11.55
N ALA A 75 19.59 -6.01 -10.97
CA ALA A 75 18.76 -7.13 -11.36
C ALA A 75 17.85 -6.83 -12.56
N GLY A 76 17.53 -5.57 -12.81
CA GLY A 76 16.66 -5.16 -13.89
C GLY A 76 16.12 -3.74 -13.71
N TYR A 77 15.19 -3.39 -14.57
CA TYR A 77 14.56 -2.07 -14.58
C TYR A 77 13.11 -2.15 -14.07
N MET A 78 12.80 -1.31 -13.10
CA MET A 78 11.43 -1.09 -12.66
C MET A 78 10.90 0.21 -13.26
N PRO A 79 9.85 0.17 -14.11
CA PRO A 79 9.25 1.41 -14.62
C PRO A 79 8.53 2.18 -13.51
N PRO A 80 8.33 3.51 -13.67
CA PRO A 80 7.55 4.30 -12.73
C PRO A 80 6.19 3.67 -12.47
N LYS A 81 5.83 3.48 -11.19
CA LYS A 81 4.57 2.85 -10.76
C LYS A 81 4.32 1.48 -11.40
N GLY A 82 5.40 0.76 -11.74
CA GLY A 82 5.30 -0.52 -12.46
C GLY A 82 4.66 -0.42 -13.85
N GLY A 83 4.58 0.78 -14.42
CA GLY A 83 3.90 1.08 -15.67
C GLY A 83 2.42 1.45 -15.51
N PHE A 84 1.86 1.39 -14.31
CA PHE A 84 0.45 1.71 -14.01
C PHE A 84 0.30 3.18 -13.62
N MET A 85 0.49 4.08 -14.58
CA MET A 85 0.59 5.53 -14.36
C MET A 85 -0.69 6.18 -13.82
N HIS A 86 -1.83 5.49 -13.91
CA HIS A 86 -3.11 5.95 -13.36
C HIS A 86 -3.22 5.82 -11.83
N LEU A 87 -2.34 5.04 -11.20
CA LEU A 87 -2.36 4.87 -9.75
C LEU A 87 -1.97 6.16 -9.05
N SER A 88 -2.67 6.47 -7.96
CA SER A 88 -2.27 7.57 -7.09
C SER A 88 -0.97 7.23 -6.35
N ASP A 89 -0.24 8.25 -5.92
CA ASP A 89 0.94 8.07 -5.10
C ASP A 89 0.61 7.37 -3.77
N ASP A 90 -0.55 7.65 -3.19
CA ASP A 90 -1.01 7.01 -1.96
C ASP A 90 -1.28 5.51 -2.15
N ASP A 91 -1.89 5.11 -3.27
CA ASP A 91 -2.10 3.69 -3.59
C ASP A 91 -0.76 2.97 -3.78
N VAL A 92 0.17 3.59 -4.49
CA VAL A 92 1.51 3.04 -4.70
C VAL A 92 2.26 2.91 -3.38
N LYS A 93 2.18 3.92 -2.51
CA LYS A 93 2.79 3.88 -1.20
C LYS A 93 2.23 2.75 -0.33
N ALA A 94 0.91 2.58 -0.32
CA ALA A 94 0.27 1.51 0.41
C ALA A 94 0.68 0.12 -0.11
N ALA A 95 0.81 -0.04 -1.43
CA ALA A 95 1.29 -1.27 -2.04
C ALA A 95 2.76 -1.55 -1.68
N LEU A 96 3.62 -0.54 -1.69
CA LEU A 96 5.00 -0.67 -1.24
C LEU A 96 5.08 -1.13 0.22
N GLU A 97 4.32 -0.50 1.10
CA GLU A 97 4.28 -0.86 2.52
C GLU A 97 3.81 -2.31 2.71
N TYR A 98 2.79 -2.73 1.96
CA TYR A 98 2.34 -4.12 1.94
C TYR A 98 3.46 -5.08 1.53
N MET A 99 4.19 -4.77 0.46
CA MET A 99 5.29 -5.60 -0.04
C MET A 99 6.43 -5.69 0.97
N VAL A 100 6.82 -4.57 1.58
CA VAL A 100 7.87 -4.51 2.60
C VAL A 100 7.49 -5.34 3.83
N GLN A 101 6.27 -5.16 4.35
CA GLN A 101 5.78 -5.90 5.52
C GLN A 101 5.74 -7.41 5.28
N ASN A 102 5.43 -7.84 4.07
CA ASN A 102 5.33 -9.26 3.72
C ASN A 102 6.65 -9.86 3.24
N SER A 103 7.74 -9.09 3.25
CA SER A 103 9.07 -9.52 2.80
C SER A 103 10.16 -9.34 3.86
N GLN A 104 9.76 -9.03 5.07
CA GLN A 104 10.66 -8.93 6.23
C GLN A 104 10.98 -10.28 6.85
#